data_e672b0b6fef902ce9817c8743a533828
#
_entry.id   e672b0b6fef902ce9817c8743a533828
#
_cell.length_a   1.000
_cell.length_b   1.000
_cell.length_c   1.000
_cell.angle_alpha   90.00
_cell.angle_beta   90.00
_cell.angle_gamma   90.00
#
_symmetry.space_group_name_H-M   'P 1'
#
loop_
_entity.id
_entity.type
_entity.pdbx_description
1 polymer ?
#
loop_
_entity_poly.entity_id
_entity_poly.type
_entity_poly.pdbx_seq_one_letter_code
_entity_poly.pdbx_strand_id
1 'polypeptide(L)'
;MVEKLQHVNGRVWIYPHDPDPDAVRASVSVIADDRGSVVIDAGNSPAHAREIQRAIADQGLPVPRWLVYTHHHWDHTWGACEWDDVETIAHTSATDLLAAEAKRPWSHQYLRDQVTENPLLGPSFRARALAMPDWDGFEVRLPDRTFEDTLSLPTGVDLRFVGGNHAPDSVVAVVPDSGVMLLGDCFYPPPHHLRTETDTADFGMVRRLLGERHAWYVDAHSAPRRLAAASQEAAGESPATET
;
A
#
# COMPACT_ATOMS: atom_id res chain seq x y z
N MET A 1 2.04 22.39 3.49
CA MET A 1 1.24 22.42 2.23
C MET A 1 0.55 21.07 2.14
N VAL A 2 -0.74 21.02 1.79
CA VAL A 2 -1.42 19.74 1.53
C VAL A 2 -0.79 19.16 0.27
N GLU A 3 -0.28 17.93 0.35
CA GLU A 3 0.21 17.21 -0.82
C GLU A 3 -0.92 17.00 -1.83
N LYS A 4 -0.58 17.07 -3.10
CA LYS A 4 -1.55 16.93 -4.19
C LYS A 4 -1.39 15.56 -4.84
N LEU A 5 -2.50 15.04 -5.36
CA LEU A 5 -2.46 13.88 -6.22
C LEU A 5 -1.58 14.16 -7.45
N GLN A 6 -0.75 13.19 -7.79
CA GLN A 6 0.10 13.20 -8.98
C GLN A 6 -0.47 12.24 -10.02
N HIS A 7 -0.60 12.70 -11.26
CA HIS A 7 -1.06 11.86 -12.36
C HIS A 7 0.05 10.91 -12.80
N VAL A 8 -0.25 9.62 -12.87
CA VAL A 8 0.69 8.59 -13.35
C VAL A 8 0.49 8.34 -14.84
N ASN A 9 -0.65 7.74 -15.21
CA ASN A 9 -1.02 7.47 -16.60
C ASN A 9 -2.52 7.14 -16.72
N GLY A 10 -3.13 7.53 -17.84
CA GLY A 10 -4.56 7.27 -18.07
C GLY A 10 -5.43 7.82 -16.95
N ARG A 11 -6.13 6.93 -16.23
CA ARG A 11 -7.00 7.28 -15.11
C ARG A 11 -6.39 7.00 -13.74
N VAL A 12 -5.06 6.74 -13.66
CA VAL A 12 -4.34 6.42 -12.43
C VAL A 12 -3.65 7.65 -11.87
N TRP A 13 -3.91 7.91 -10.60
CA TRP A 13 -3.33 8.97 -9.78
C TRP A 13 -2.69 8.36 -8.54
N ILE A 14 -1.73 9.05 -7.94
CA ILE A 14 -1.16 8.67 -6.64
C ILE A 14 -1.17 9.86 -5.67
N TYR A 15 -1.46 9.59 -4.42
CA TYR A 15 -1.01 10.40 -3.29
C TYR A 15 0.38 9.91 -2.96
N PRO A 16 1.43 10.74 -3.07
CA PRO A 16 2.81 10.26 -3.02
C PRO A 16 3.18 9.74 -1.63
N HIS A 17 4.16 8.83 -1.60
CA HIS A 17 4.80 8.40 -0.36
C HIS A 17 5.59 9.56 0.28
N ASP A 18 5.79 9.50 1.60
CA ASP A 18 6.70 10.42 2.28
C ASP A 18 8.16 10.03 2.00
N PRO A 19 9.01 10.96 1.55
CA PRO A 19 10.43 10.68 1.33
C PRO A 19 11.21 10.40 2.61
N ASP A 20 10.67 10.76 3.79
CA ASP A 20 11.25 10.39 5.07
C ASP A 20 10.94 8.92 5.39
N PRO A 21 11.94 8.03 5.37
CA PRO A 21 11.73 6.61 5.63
C PRO A 21 11.25 6.32 7.06
N ASP A 22 11.49 7.23 8.01
CA ASP A 22 11.03 7.07 9.40
C ASP A 22 9.52 7.36 9.55
N ALA A 23 8.92 8.07 8.61
CA ALA A 23 7.48 8.33 8.59
C ALA A 23 6.68 7.08 8.23
N VAL A 24 7.25 6.15 7.46
CA VAL A 24 6.61 4.93 6.93
C VAL A 24 5.21 5.27 6.39
N ARG A 25 5.19 6.19 5.41
CA ARG A 25 3.97 6.70 4.81
C ARG A 25 3.93 6.27 3.35
N ALA A 26 3.23 5.17 3.11
CA ALA A 26 3.09 4.58 1.79
C ALA A 26 2.33 5.51 0.82
N SER A 27 2.62 5.41 -0.47
CA SER A 27 1.78 6.02 -1.50
C SER A 27 0.43 5.33 -1.58
N VAL A 28 -0.61 6.10 -1.89
CA VAL A 28 -1.96 5.58 -2.09
C VAL A 28 -2.38 5.84 -3.53
N SER A 29 -2.78 4.80 -4.25
CA SER A 29 -3.21 4.95 -5.64
C SER A 29 -4.71 5.15 -5.74
N VAL A 30 -5.12 6.02 -6.67
CA VAL A 30 -6.53 6.32 -6.96
C VAL A 30 -6.78 6.09 -8.44
N ILE A 31 -7.70 5.21 -8.77
CA ILE A 31 -8.12 4.91 -10.14
C ILE A 31 -9.49 5.55 -10.36
N ALA A 32 -9.54 6.62 -11.14
CA ALA A 32 -10.77 7.34 -11.45
C ALA A 32 -11.67 6.53 -12.40
N ASP A 33 -12.96 6.42 -12.08
CA ASP A 33 -13.97 5.78 -12.93
C ASP A 33 -15.34 6.43 -12.68
N ASP A 34 -16.16 6.59 -13.72
CA ASP A 34 -17.49 7.22 -13.62
C ASP A 34 -18.44 6.49 -12.66
N ARG A 35 -18.20 5.20 -12.39
CA ARG A 35 -18.94 4.40 -11.43
C ARG A 35 -18.52 4.62 -9.99
N GLY A 36 -17.44 5.39 -9.77
CA GLY A 36 -16.76 5.66 -8.51
C GLY A 36 -15.30 5.23 -8.57
N SER A 37 -14.44 5.94 -7.86
CA SER A 37 -13.00 5.63 -7.83
C SER A 37 -12.71 4.35 -7.05
N VAL A 38 -11.63 3.66 -7.46
CA VAL A 38 -10.98 2.61 -6.69
C VAL A 38 -9.76 3.20 -5.99
N VAL A 39 -9.64 2.99 -4.70
CA VAL A 39 -8.48 3.38 -3.89
C VAL A 39 -7.69 2.12 -3.55
N ILE A 40 -6.39 2.15 -3.77
CA ILE A 40 -5.48 1.07 -3.41
C ILE A 40 -4.66 1.53 -2.22
N ASP A 41 -4.86 0.84 -1.09
CA ASP A 41 -4.40 1.12 0.26
C ASP A 41 -5.08 2.33 0.93
N ALA A 42 -5.16 2.28 2.26
CA ALA A 42 -5.97 3.20 3.05
C ALA A 42 -5.18 4.39 3.62
N GLY A 43 -3.86 4.34 3.55
CA GLY A 43 -2.96 5.20 4.30
C GLY A 43 -2.61 4.63 5.68
N ASN A 44 -1.55 5.19 6.29
CA ASN A 44 -0.96 4.69 7.53
C ASN A 44 -1.68 5.15 8.82
N SER A 45 -2.68 6.00 8.70
CA SER A 45 -3.42 6.54 9.86
C SER A 45 -4.73 7.21 9.42
N PRO A 46 -5.67 7.41 10.36
CA PRO A 46 -6.89 8.19 10.11
C PRO A 46 -6.60 9.60 9.55
N ALA A 47 -5.57 10.26 10.07
CA ALA A 47 -5.17 11.59 9.61
C ALA A 47 -4.71 11.58 8.14
N HIS A 48 -3.90 10.59 7.77
CA HIS A 48 -3.44 10.38 6.39
C HIS A 48 -4.61 10.07 5.44
N ALA A 49 -5.52 9.20 5.84
CA ALA A 49 -6.72 8.90 5.05
C ALA A 49 -7.55 10.16 4.76
N ARG A 50 -7.77 11.02 5.76
CA ARG A 50 -8.47 12.31 5.59
C ARG A 50 -7.75 13.27 4.64
N GLU A 51 -6.42 13.26 4.63
CA GLU A 51 -5.64 14.06 3.68
C GLU A 51 -5.81 13.56 2.24
N ILE A 52 -5.77 12.23 2.05
CA ILE A 52 -5.98 11.60 0.74
C ILE A 52 -7.40 11.90 0.22
N GLN A 53 -8.42 11.75 1.06
CA GLN A 53 -9.81 12.05 0.69
C GLN A 53 -9.98 13.52 0.25
N ARG A 54 -9.35 14.46 0.98
CA ARG A 54 -9.35 15.87 0.58
C ARG A 54 -8.66 16.07 -0.77
N ALA A 55 -7.51 15.43 -0.98
CA ALA A 55 -6.78 15.52 -2.25
C ALA A 55 -7.59 14.96 -3.43
N ILE A 56 -8.36 13.87 -3.22
CA ILE A 56 -9.29 13.31 -4.21
C ILE A 56 -10.39 14.33 -4.56
N ALA A 57 -10.99 14.94 -3.53
CA ALA A 57 -12.05 15.93 -3.71
C ALA A 57 -11.52 17.22 -4.38
N ASP A 58 -10.37 17.72 -3.97
CA ASP A 58 -9.72 18.92 -4.53
C ASP A 58 -9.32 18.72 -6.00
N GLN A 59 -8.96 17.48 -6.37
CA GLN A 59 -8.66 17.10 -7.76
C GLN A 59 -9.94 16.94 -8.60
N GLY A 60 -11.11 16.87 -7.98
CA GLY A 60 -12.39 16.65 -8.65
C GLY A 60 -12.56 15.22 -9.18
N LEU A 61 -11.89 14.24 -8.59
CA LEU A 61 -12.05 12.84 -8.96
C LEU A 61 -13.37 12.29 -8.43
N PRO A 62 -13.95 11.26 -9.08
CA PRO A 62 -15.14 10.59 -8.61
C PRO A 62 -14.99 10.04 -7.20
N VAL A 63 -16.08 10.10 -6.42
CA VAL A 63 -16.11 9.61 -5.03
C VAL A 63 -15.68 8.14 -4.98
N PRO A 64 -14.77 7.75 -4.06
CA PRO A 64 -14.37 6.37 -3.86
C PRO A 64 -15.55 5.46 -3.52
N ARG A 65 -15.58 4.28 -4.12
CA ARG A 65 -16.54 3.21 -3.85
C ARG A 65 -15.88 1.91 -3.43
N TRP A 66 -14.62 1.73 -3.79
CA TRP A 66 -13.85 0.54 -3.47
C TRP A 66 -12.52 0.93 -2.86
N LEU A 67 -12.18 0.25 -1.75
CA LEU A 67 -10.90 0.33 -1.08
C LEU A 67 -10.27 -1.06 -1.13
N VAL A 68 -9.10 -1.18 -1.71
CA VAL A 68 -8.38 -2.45 -1.82
C VAL A 68 -7.15 -2.43 -0.94
N TYR A 69 -6.99 -3.41 -0.07
CA TYR A 69 -5.72 -3.61 0.63
C TYR A 69 -4.78 -4.42 -0.24
N THR A 70 -3.58 -3.89 -0.49
CA THR A 70 -2.52 -4.68 -1.12
C THR A 70 -2.03 -5.77 -0.18
N HIS A 71 -1.99 -5.51 1.12
CA HIS A 71 -1.69 -6.47 2.19
C HIS A 71 -2.05 -5.90 3.57
N HIS A 72 -1.93 -6.70 4.61
CA HIS A 72 -2.44 -6.38 5.95
C HIS A 72 -1.60 -5.40 6.79
N HIS A 73 -0.42 -4.96 6.33
CA HIS A 73 0.44 -4.10 7.14
C HIS A 73 -0.20 -2.75 7.45
N TRP A 74 0.16 -2.21 8.60
CA TRP A 74 -0.45 -1.05 9.23
C TRP A 74 -0.39 0.22 8.38
N ASP A 75 0.71 0.44 7.67
CA ASP A 75 0.93 1.62 6.83
C ASP A 75 0.09 1.61 5.55
N HIS A 76 -0.57 0.49 5.24
CA HIS A 76 -1.52 0.30 4.15
C HIS A 76 -2.98 0.26 4.62
N THR A 77 -3.22 -0.05 5.91
CA THR A 77 -4.59 -0.39 6.37
C THR A 77 -5.13 0.48 7.50
N TRP A 78 -4.28 1.15 8.31
CA TRP A 78 -4.74 1.85 9.50
C TRP A 78 -5.57 3.11 9.22
N GLY A 79 -5.49 3.67 8.02
CA GLY A 79 -6.40 4.73 7.59
C GLY A 79 -7.82 4.27 7.28
N ALA A 80 -8.06 2.95 7.21
CA ALA A 80 -9.31 2.40 6.69
C ALA A 80 -10.57 2.74 7.51
N CYS A 81 -10.45 3.02 8.80
CA CYS A 81 -11.55 3.46 9.65
C CYS A 81 -12.14 4.84 9.26
N GLU A 82 -11.46 5.61 8.42
CA GLU A 82 -11.96 6.89 7.89
C GLU A 82 -12.64 6.77 6.51
N TRP A 83 -12.61 5.59 5.90
CA TRP A 83 -13.19 5.37 4.58
C TRP A 83 -14.64 4.87 4.72
N ASP A 84 -15.56 5.78 5.02
CA ASP A 84 -16.98 5.48 5.08
C ASP A 84 -17.54 5.19 3.68
N ASP A 85 -18.64 4.41 3.61
CA ASP A 85 -19.40 4.13 2.38
C ASP A 85 -18.60 3.50 1.22
N VAL A 86 -17.44 2.88 1.50
CA VAL A 86 -16.66 2.11 0.52
C VAL A 86 -16.72 0.62 0.82
N GLU A 87 -16.76 -0.22 -0.22
CA GLU A 87 -16.56 -1.67 -0.10
C GLU A 87 -15.05 -1.94 0.04
N THR A 88 -14.64 -2.49 1.17
CA THR A 88 -13.24 -2.84 1.44
C THR A 88 -12.96 -4.27 0.96
N ILE A 89 -11.90 -4.43 0.15
CA ILE A 89 -11.58 -5.69 -0.54
C ILE A 89 -10.14 -6.10 -0.23
N ALA A 90 -9.93 -7.38 0.07
CA ALA A 90 -8.59 -7.93 0.31
C ALA A 90 -8.51 -9.40 -0.12
N HIS A 91 -7.30 -9.95 -0.13
CA HIS A 91 -7.13 -11.41 -0.24
C HIS A 91 -7.69 -12.12 0.99
N THR A 92 -8.21 -13.33 0.82
CA THR A 92 -8.87 -14.11 1.90
C THR A 92 -7.99 -14.26 3.13
N SER A 93 -6.68 -14.47 2.96
CA SER A 93 -5.74 -14.60 4.10
C SER A 93 -5.53 -13.31 4.90
N ALA A 94 -5.87 -12.15 4.36
CA ALA A 94 -5.81 -10.88 5.09
C ALA A 94 -6.79 -10.84 6.28
N THR A 95 -7.90 -11.58 6.19
CA THR A 95 -8.95 -11.56 7.22
C THR A 95 -8.42 -11.99 8.59
N ASP A 96 -7.73 -13.11 8.68
CA ASP A 96 -7.20 -13.61 9.94
C ASP A 96 -6.06 -12.73 10.46
N LEU A 97 -5.22 -12.21 9.56
CA LEU A 97 -4.12 -11.31 9.90
C LEU A 97 -4.64 -10.00 10.50
N LEU A 98 -5.60 -9.36 9.84
CA LEU A 98 -6.25 -8.14 10.32
C LEU A 98 -7.07 -8.38 11.60
N ALA A 99 -7.75 -9.53 11.72
CA ALA A 99 -8.46 -9.89 12.94
C ALA A 99 -7.50 -10.09 14.14
N ALA A 100 -6.28 -10.56 13.89
CA ALA A 100 -5.24 -10.62 14.92
C ALA A 100 -4.75 -9.22 15.33
N GLU A 101 -4.55 -8.32 14.34
CA GLU A 101 -4.20 -6.93 14.60
C GLU A 101 -5.31 -6.18 15.36
N ALA A 102 -6.59 -6.40 15.02
CA ALA A 102 -7.74 -5.77 15.67
C ALA A 102 -7.89 -6.14 17.15
N LYS A 103 -7.34 -7.28 17.57
CA LYS A 103 -7.36 -7.71 18.98
C LYS A 103 -6.31 -7.04 19.87
N ARG A 104 -5.34 -6.36 19.28
CA ARG A 104 -4.28 -5.70 20.04
C ARG A 104 -4.80 -4.42 20.69
N PRO A 105 -4.43 -4.11 21.93
CA PRO A 105 -4.87 -2.91 22.63
C PRO A 105 -4.07 -1.67 22.20
N TRP A 106 -4.19 -1.30 20.94
CA TRP A 106 -3.42 -0.23 20.33
C TRP A 106 -3.47 1.06 21.16
N SER A 107 -2.32 1.54 21.55
CA SER A 107 -2.11 2.76 22.34
C SER A 107 -0.62 3.09 22.39
N HIS A 108 -0.27 4.34 22.74
CA HIS A 108 1.13 4.69 22.97
C HIS A 108 1.78 3.86 24.12
N GLN A 109 1.00 3.47 25.12
CA GLN A 109 1.52 2.60 26.19
C GLN A 109 1.82 1.21 25.64
N TYR A 110 0.90 0.61 24.88
CA TYR A 110 1.11 -0.69 24.24
C TYR A 110 2.36 -0.69 23.35
N LEU A 111 2.55 0.35 22.53
CA LEU A 111 3.75 0.45 21.68
C LEU A 111 5.04 0.47 22.49
N ARG A 112 5.08 1.23 23.60
CA ARG A 112 6.26 1.27 24.50
C ARG A 112 6.54 -0.08 25.16
N ASP A 113 5.50 -0.75 25.64
CA ASP A 113 5.64 -2.04 26.31
C ASP A 113 6.20 -3.09 25.35
N GLN A 114 5.67 -3.14 24.12
CA GLN A 114 6.13 -4.07 23.08
C GLN A 114 7.59 -3.80 22.68
N VAL A 115 8.02 -2.55 22.55
CA VAL A 115 9.42 -2.21 22.25
C VAL A 115 10.34 -2.58 23.42
N THR A 116 9.84 -2.48 24.67
CA THR A 116 10.61 -2.92 25.87
C THR A 116 10.81 -4.43 25.88
N GLU A 117 9.80 -5.20 25.47
CA GLU A 117 9.88 -6.66 25.36
C GLU A 117 10.73 -7.11 24.16
N ASN A 118 10.58 -6.43 23.02
CA ASN A 118 11.32 -6.71 21.79
C ASN A 118 11.86 -5.42 21.14
N PRO A 119 13.10 -5.02 21.40
CA PRO A 119 13.70 -3.81 20.83
C PRO A 119 13.75 -3.75 19.29
N LEU A 120 13.68 -4.89 18.60
CA LEU A 120 13.63 -4.93 17.13
C LEU A 120 12.36 -4.28 16.55
N LEU A 121 11.29 -4.16 17.35
CA LEU A 121 10.08 -3.43 16.97
C LEU A 121 10.27 -1.90 16.96
N GLY A 122 11.35 -1.39 17.58
CA GLY A 122 11.57 0.03 17.81
C GLY A 122 11.35 0.92 16.58
N PRO A 123 11.97 0.68 15.42
CA PRO A 123 11.78 1.51 14.24
C PRO A 123 10.32 1.56 13.79
N SER A 124 9.68 0.41 13.59
CA SER A 124 8.30 0.31 13.14
C SER A 124 7.29 0.90 14.15
N PHE A 125 7.50 0.69 15.44
CA PHE A 125 6.57 1.18 16.48
C PHE A 125 6.76 2.67 16.76
N ARG A 126 7.95 3.23 16.52
CA ARG A 126 8.17 4.68 16.48
C ARG A 126 7.38 5.32 15.35
N ALA A 127 7.43 4.75 14.14
CA ALA A 127 6.67 5.25 13.00
C ALA A 127 5.16 5.23 13.28
N ARG A 128 4.64 4.13 13.87
CA ARG A 128 3.22 4.06 14.32
C ARG A 128 2.88 5.15 15.32
N ALA A 129 3.75 5.38 16.31
CA ALA A 129 3.52 6.41 17.32
C ALA A 129 3.49 7.83 16.72
N LEU A 130 4.30 8.09 15.69
CA LEU A 130 4.30 9.36 14.95
C LEU A 130 3.06 9.52 14.08
N ALA A 131 2.61 8.45 13.43
CA ALA A 131 1.42 8.45 12.57
C ALA A 131 0.11 8.60 13.37
N MET A 132 0.11 8.16 14.64
CA MET A 132 -1.05 8.11 15.52
C MET A 132 -0.87 9.03 16.73
N PRO A 133 -1.14 10.35 16.60
CA PRO A 133 -1.03 11.28 17.72
C PRO A 133 -2.02 10.97 18.84
N ASP A 134 -3.16 10.41 18.51
CA ASP A 134 -4.15 9.84 19.45
C ASP A 134 -4.74 8.54 18.86
N TRP A 135 -5.52 7.84 19.70
CA TRP A 135 -6.11 6.54 19.36
C TRP A 135 -7.64 6.56 19.49
N ASP A 136 -8.22 7.73 19.69
CA ASP A 136 -9.66 7.86 19.88
C ASP A 136 -10.40 7.48 18.58
N GLY A 137 -11.30 6.50 18.70
CA GLY A 137 -12.07 6.01 17.56
C GLY A 137 -11.29 5.16 16.55
N PHE A 138 -10.00 4.89 16.80
CA PHE A 138 -9.24 4.02 15.93
C PHE A 138 -9.68 2.57 16.05
N GLU A 139 -9.92 1.95 14.90
CA GLU A 139 -10.17 0.52 14.78
C GLU A 139 -9.51 -0.04 13.52
N VAL A 140 -9.05 -1.28 13.60
CA VAL A 140 -8.57 -2.02 12.43
C VAL A 140 -9.78 -2.54 11.67
N ARG A 141 -10.01 -2.03 10.46
CA ARG A 141 -11.13 -2.42 9.62
C ARG A 141 -10.82 -3.70 8.86
N LEU A 142 -11.67 -4.72 9.04
CA LEU A 142 -11.62 -5.95 8.25
C LEU A 142 -12.22 -5.72 6.85
N PRO A 143 -11.83 -6.53 5.85
CA PRO A 143 -12.43 -6.42 4.52
C PRO A 143 -13.90 -6.84 4.53
N ASP A 144 -14.73 -6.10 3.78
CA ASP A 144 -16.13 -6.43 3.54
C ASP A 144 -16.28 -7.59 2.54
N ARG A 145 -15.31 -7.69 1.62
CA ARG A 145 -15.25 -8.72 0.57
C ARG A 145 -13.85 -9.26 0.43
N THR A 146 -13.74 -10.57 0.21
CA THR A 146 -12.45 -11.23 -0.06
C THR A 146 -12.46 -11.99 -1.39
N PHE A 147 -11.26 -12.31 -1.89
CA PHE A 147 -11.06 -13.17 -3.04
C PHE A 147 -9.83 -14.07 -2.84
N GLU A 148 -9.72 -15.15 -3.62
CA GLU A 148 -8.60 -16.12 -3.50
C GLU A 148 -7.49 -15.84 -4.53
N ASP A 149 -7.76 -16.01 -5.82
CA ASP A 149 -6.73 -15.89 -6.86
C ASP A 149 -6.77 -14.56 -7.59
N THR A 150 -7.94 -14.24 -8.17
CA THR A 150 -8.17 -13.02 -8.97
C THR A 150 -9.56 -12.48 -8.77
N LEU A 151 -9.69 -11.16 -8.92
CA LEU A 151 -10.98 -10.47 -8.88
C LEU A 151 -10.95 -9.28 -9.84
N SER A 152 -11.84 -9.27 -10.83
CA SER A 152 -12.07 -8.08 -11.68
C SER A 152 -13.17 -7.20 -11.09
N LEU A 153 -12.86 -5.93 -10.85
CA LEU A 153 -13.83 -4.96 -10.39
C LEU A 153 -14.68 -4.43 -11.57
N PRO A 154 -15.89 -3.93 -11.32
CA PRO A 154 -16.73 -3.35 -12.38
C PRO A 154 -16.05 -2.20 -13.14
N THR A 155 -15.08 -1.56 -12.52
CA THR A 155 -14.26 -0.49 -13.11
C THR A 155 -13.19 -0.99 -14.10
N GLY A 156 -13.01 -2.30 -14.28
CA GLY A 156 -11.95 -2.88 -15.10
C GLY A 156 -10.58 -2.86 -14.43
N VAL A 157 -10.53 -2.70 -13.12
CA VAL A 157 -9.32 -2.96 -12.32
C VAL A 157 -9.28 -4.44 -11.98
N ASP A 158 -8.17 -5.09 -12.29
CA ASP A 158 -7.96 -6.51 -12.03
C ASP A 158 -7.05 -6.68 -10.80
N LEU A 159 -7.56 -7.30 -9.76
CA LEU A 159 -6.84 -7.66 -8.55
C LEU A 159 -6.30 -9.08 -8.69
N ARG A 160 -5.07 -9.30 -8.25
CA ARG A 160 -4.44 -10.61 -8.35
C ARG A 160 -3.59 -10.89 -7.11
N PHE A 161 -3.83 -12.05 -6.50
CA PHE A 161 -3.00 -12.56 -5.43
C PHE A 161 -1.61 -12.94 -5.95
N VAL A 162 -0.57 -12.54 -5.23
CA VAL A 162 0.83 -12.86 -5.55
C VAL A 162 1.57 -13.44 -4.36
N GLY A 163 1.10 -13.20 -3.14
CA GLY A 163 1.81 -13.58 -1.92
C GLY A 163 3.21 -12.99 -1.85
N GLY A 164 4.14 -13.69 -1.25
CA GLY A 164 5.54 -13.31 -1.20
C GLY A 164 6.10 -13.27 0.22
N ASN A 165 7.40 -12.94 0.31
CA ASN A 165 8.11 -12.93 1.59
C ASN A 165 7.78 -11.70 2.44
N HIS A 166 7.36 -10.59 1.82
CA HIS A 166 6.99 -9.37 2.54
C HIS A 166 5.74 -9.56 3.37
N ALA A 167 4.68 -10.08 2.74
CA ALA A 167 3.42 -10.41 3.39
C ALA A 167 2.73 -11.58 2.65
N PRO A 168 2.16 -12.55 3.39
CA PRO A 168 1.56 -13.75 2.78
C PRO A 168 0.26 -13.47 2.01
N ASP A 169 -0.35 -12.31 2.22
CA ASP A 169 -1.61 -11.85 1.62
C ASP A 169 -1.42 -10.83 0.51
N SER A 170 -0.20 -10.66 -0.02
CA SER A 170 0.10 -9.62 -1.02
C SER A 170 -0.72 -9.75 -2.30
N VAL A 171 -1.28 -8.64 -2.72
CA VAL A 171 -2.10 -8.43 -3.91
C VAL A 171 -1.48 -7.35 -4.79
N VAL A 172 -1.51 -7.55 -6.10
CA VAL A 172 -1.23 -6.51 -7.09
C VAL A 172 -2.52 -6.10 -7.78
N ALA A 173 -2.61 -4.82 -8.17
CA ALA A 173 -3.73 -4.34 -8.97
C ALA A 173 -3.25 -3.91 -10.37
N VAL A 174 -3.94 -4.37 -11.40
CA VAL A 174 -3.67 -4.04 -12.80
C VAL A 174 -4.77 -3.13 -13.33
N VAL A 175 -4.38 -2.07 -14.02
CA VAL A 175 -5.27 -1.13 -14.71
C VAL A 175 -4.96 -1.20 -16.21
N PRO A 176 -5.57 -2.16 -16.94
CA PRO A 176 -5.14 -2.52 -18.30
C PRO A 176 -5.24 -1.36 -19.29
N ASP A 177 -6.32 -0.60 -19.25
CA ASP A 177 -6.58 0.56 -20.13
C ASP A 177 -5.61 1.72 -19.90
N SER A 178 -5.02 1.79 -18.72
CA SER A 178 -3.99 2.76 -18.35
C SER A 178 -2.56 2.20 -18.46
N GLY A 179 -2.42 0.90 -18.70
CA GLY A 179 -1.11 0.22 -18.75
C GLY A 179 -0.31 0.34 -17.47
N VAL A 180 -0.98 0.34 -16.30
CA VAL A 180 -0.36 0.50 -14.98
C VAL A 180 -0.53 -0.77 -14.16
N MET A 181 0.55 -1.19 -13.50
CA MET A 181 0.52 -2.21 -12.45
C MET A 181 0.91 -1.58 -11.10
N LEU A 182 0.06 -1.76 -10.11
CA LEU A 182 0.25 -1.31 -8.73
C LEU A 182 0.70 -2.50 -7.89
N LEU A 183 1.89 -2.43 -7.32
CA LEU A 183 2.61 -3.56 -6.74
C LEU A 183 2.42 -3.69 -5.22
N GLY A 184 2.00 -2.61 -4.53
CA GLY A 184 2.15 -2.57 -3.08
C GLY A 184 3.61 -2.83 -2.69
N ASP A 185 3.80 -3.67 -1.70
CA ASP A 185 5.13 -4.03 -1.16
C ASP A 185 5.58 -5.45 -1.54
N CYS A 186 4.89 -6.10 -2.47
CA CYS A 186 4.99 -7.54 -2.71
C CYS A 186 6.41 -8.07 -2.94
N PHE A 187 7.36 -7.24 -3.38
CA PHE A 187 8.74 -7.63 -3.66
C PHE A 187 9.75 -7.17 -2.60
N TYR A 188 9.32 -6.36 -1.62
CA TYR A 188 10.20 -5.94 -0.54
C TYR A 188 10.59 -7.12 0.36
N PRO A 189 11.73 -7.05 1.07
CA PRO A 189 12.03 -8.06 2.09
C PRO A 189 11.02 -7.98 3.24
N PRO A 190 10.96 -9.00 4.11
CA PRO A 190 10.08 -8.98 5.29
C PRO A 190 10.25 -7.72 6.13
N PRO A 191 9.27 -7.33 6.97
CA PRO A 191 9.42 -6.23 7.92
C PRO A 191 10.65 -6.39 8.79
N HIS A 192 11.29 -5.27 9.15
CA HIS A 192 12.60 -5.26 9.82
C HIS A 192 12.71 -6.21 11.02
N HIS A 193 11.65 -6.29 11.84
CA HIS A 193 11.63 -7.14 13.05
C HIS A 193 11.46 -8.64 12.76
N LEU A 194 11.13 -9.01 11.53
CA LEU A 194 11.05 -10.39 11.05
C LEU A 194 12.20 -10.76 10.11
N ARG A 195 13.01 -9.77 9.73
CA ARG A 195 14.06 -9.92 8.73
C ARG A 195 15.29 -10.62 9.32
N THR A 196 15.86 -11.52 8.54
CA THR A 196 17.18 -12.10 8.76
C THR A 196 18.23 -11.38 7.92
N GLU A 197 19.52 -11.63 8.18
CA GLU A 197 20.65 -11.02 7.42
C GLU A 197 20.64 -11.44 5.93
N THR A 198 20.01 -12.55 5.60
CA THR A 198 19.94 -13.07 4.22
C THR A 198 18.72 -12.60 3.45
N ASP A 199 17.75 -11.94 4.10
CA ASP A 199 16.55 -11.47 3.45
C ASP A 199 16.85 -10.26 2.56
N THR A 200 16.47 -10.39 1.30
CA THR A 200 16.61 -9.37 0.27
C THR A 200 15.29 -9.15 -0.46
N ALA A 201 15.25 -8.16 -1.33
CA ALA A 201 14.11 -7.99 -2.22
C ALA A 201 13.88 -9.25 -3.09
N ASP A 202 12.63 -9.57 -3.35
CA ASP A 202 12.25 -10.71 -4.21
C ASP A 202 12.40 -10.34 -5.69
N PHE A 203 13.64 -10.39 -6.17
CA PHE A 203 13.95 -10.14 -7.59
C PHE A 203 13.31 -11.16 -8.54
N GLY A 204 12.96 -12.36 -8.05
CA GLY A 204 12.22 -13.36 -8.80
C GLY A 204 10.82 -12.87 -9.12
N MET A 205 10.11 -12.37 -8.11
CA MET A 205 8.80 -11.75 -8.26
C MET A 205 8.86 -10.53 -9.18
N VAL A 206 9.82 -9.62 -8.95
CA VAL A 206 10.00 -8.42 -9.81
C VAL A 206 10.14 -8.82 -11.28
N ARG A 207 11.05 -9.75 -11.61
CA ARG A 207 11.23 -10.20 -13.00
C ARG A 207 9.98 -10.82 -13.60
N ARG A 208 9.21 -11.59 -12.81
CA ARG A 208 7.95 -12.19 -13.24
C ARG A 208 6.92 -11.10 -13.58
N LEU A 209 6.74 -10.12 -12.70
CA LEU A 209 5.78 -9.05 -12.90
C LEU A 209 6.18 -8.10 -14.04
N LEU A 210 7.47 -7.75 -14.16
CA LEU A 210 7.98 -6.94 -15.28
C LEU A 210 7.86 -7.66 -16.62
N GLY A 211 7.86 -9.00 -16.63
CA GLY A 211 7.64 -9.82 -17.83
C GLY A 211 6.28 -9.58 -18.48
N GLU A 212 5.29 -9.07 -17.75
CA GLU A 212 3.95 -8.73 -18.25
C GLU A 212 3.92 -7.43 -19.06
N ARG A 213 4.99 -6.61 -18.99
CA ARG A 213 5.26 -5.44 -19.83
C ARG A 213 4.19 -4.34 -19.78
N HIS A 214 3.76 -3.97 -18.57
CA HIS A 214 2.96 -2.76 -18.36
C HIS A 214 3.80 -1.51 -18.62
N ALA A 215 3.18 -0.41 -19.02
CA ALA A 215 3.89 0.85 -19.30
C ALA A 215 4.47 1.48 -18.02
N TRP A 216 3.77 1.30 -16.89
CA TRP A 216 4.15 1.84 -15.60
C TRP A 216 3.99 0.81 -14.48
N TYR A 217 4.90 0.91 -13.52
CA TYR A 217 4.88 0.16 -12.27
C TYR A 217 4.94 1.13 -11.11
N VAL A 218 4.10 0.90 -10.10
CA VAL A 218 3.99 1.73 -8.91
C VAL A 218 4.08 0.80 -7.71
N ASP A 219 5.11 0.95 -6.90
CA ASP A 219 5.18 0.37 -5.57
C ASP A 219 4.79 1.40 -4.51
N ALA A 220 4.66 0.99 -3.25
CA ALA A 220 4.11 1.86 -2.24
C ALA A 220 5.13 2.85 -1.64
N HIS A 221 6.43 2.63 -1.80
CA HIS A 221 7.47 3.42 -1.12
C HIS A 221 8.47 4.08 -2.07
N SER A 222 8.16 4.15 -3.36
CA SER A 222 8.98 4.88 -4.34
C SER A 222 8.15 5.61 -5.40
N ALA A 223 8.81 6.44 -6.18
CA ALA A 223 8.13 7.13 -7.28
C ALA A 223 7.72 6.13 -8.39
N PRO A 224 6.61 6.38 -9.12
CA PRO A 224 6.21 5.57 -10.26
C PRO A 224 7.30 5.42 -11.30
N ARG A 225 7.45 4.22 -11.84
CA ARG A 225 8.54 3.88 -12.77
C ARG A 225 8.01 3.39 -14.12
N ARG A 226 8.63 3.84 -15.19
CA ARG A 226 8.38 3.30 -16.52
C ARG A 226 9.10 1.96 -16.71
N LEU A 227 8.55 1.09 -17.56
CA LEU A 227 9.09 -0.24 -17.85
C LEU A 227 10.61 -0.24 -18.16
N ALA A 228 11.12 0.70 -18.94
CA ALA A 228 12.54 0.78 -19.29
C ALA A 228 13.42 0.98 -18.04
N ALA A 229 13.04 1.88 -17.12
CA ALA A 229 13.75 2.13 -15.88
C ALA A 229 13.66 0.95 -14.90
N ALA A 230 12.44 0.37 -14.75
CA ALA A 230 12.21 -0.79 -13.90
C ALA A 230 13.04 -2.02 -14.32
N SER A 231 13.25 -2.23 -15.63
CA SER A 231 14.05 -3.34 -16.16
C SER A 231 15.55 -3.20 -15.86
N GLN A 232 16.08 -1.98 -15.84
CA GLN A 232 17.49 -1.71 -15.52
C GLN A 232 17.83 -2.03 -14.06
N GLU A 233 16.96 -1.64 -13.12
CA GLU A 233 17.17 -1.96 -11.70
C GLU A 233 17.05 -3.46 -11.40
N ALA A 234 16.11 -4.15 -12.04
CA ALA A 234 15.95 -5.59 -11.89
C ALA A 234 17.19 -6.37 -12.43
N ALA A 235 17.96 -5.79 -13.34
CA ALA A 235 19.21 -6.34 -13.83
C ALA A 235 20.42 -6.05 -12.92
N GLY A 236 20.26 -5.22 -11.87
CA GLY A 236 21.35 -4.82 -10.96
C GLY A 236 22.30 -3.77 -11.55
N GLU A 237 21.90 -3.09 -12.63
CA GLU A 237 22.66 -2.01 -13.24
C GLU A 237 22.25 -0.68 -12.60
N SER A 238 23.17 -0.04 -11.85
CA SER A 238 23.00 1.37 -11.43
C SER A 238 22.85 2.25 -12.68
N PRO A 239 21.96 3.24 -12.70
CA PRO A 239 21.90 4.20 -13.80
C PRO A 239 23.25 4.89 -13.90
N ALA A 240 23.85 4.83 -15.08
CA ALA A 240 25.06 5.59 -15.38
C ALA A 240 24.77 7.07 -15.13
N THR A 241 25.47 7.67 -14.18
CA THR A 241 25.50 9.12 -14.00
C THR A 241 26.09 9.72 -15.26
N GLU A 242 25.25 10.22 -16.15
CA GLU A 242 25.71 11.10 -17.21
C GLU A 242 26.26 12.37 -16.57
N THR A 243 27.55 12.56 -16.73
CA THR A 243 28.29 13.78 -16.37
C THR A 243 27.96 14.94 -17.33
#